data_d7445584ddb2b199e292ab64d1305ae5
#
_entry.id   d7445584ddb2b199e292ab64d1305ae5
#
_cell.length_a   1.000
_cell.length_b   1.000
_cell.length_c   1.000
_cell.angle_alpha   90.00
_cell.angle_beta   90.00
_cell.angle_gamma   90.00
#
_symmetry.space_group_name_H-M   'P 1'
#
loop_
_entity.id
_entity.type
_entity.pdbx_description
1 polymer ?
#
loop_
_entity_poly.entity_id
_entity_poly.type
_entity_poly.pdbx_seq_one_letter_code
_entity_poly.pdbx_strand_id
1 'polypeptide(L)'
;MKRKMAGLAVLTGMAAATTLLAPTTPAQASVGLYRVAATSVLDATNAKTMPISCNGADQVVGAGGRINDGQGDVLMTRVYADATLHTVTVLGVEANATNVPWSVDAFAVCAPAGAVAGLQLVTTTSVNNALDKVGVTAVCPAGKKTFGGGYRIDNANAAVAIDELAYTSALGSVSSTAYVFGAPGNFTLQTQAFCGTPLPAMALTEATSAFNANAPKSVTTPVCAAGSQTAGVGAVLTGLTGAGSVATLLPKPALDTAEATGREIVAFAAAWNVRAQQVCVG
;
A
#
# COMPACT_ATOMS: atom_id res chain seq x y z
N MET A 1 25.61 -11.95 -92.72
CA MET A 1 24.81 -11.60 -91.51
C MET A 1 25.26 -12.53 -90.41
N LYS A 2 26.03 -12.03 -89.41
CA LYS A 2 26.52 -12.83 -88.27
C LYS A 2 25.79 -12.36 -87.02
N ARG A 3 24.97 -13.19 -86.42
CA ARG A 3 24.29 -12.98 -85.14
C ARG A 3 25.25 -13.35 -84.02
N LYS A 4 25.54 -12.41 -83.16
CA LYS A 4 26.27 -12.64 -81.89
C LYS A 4 25.23 -13.02 -80.82
N MET A 5 25.40 -14.18 -80.19
CA MET A 5 24.69 -14.55 -78.95
C MET A 5 25.41 -13.95 -77.76
N ALA A 6 24.67 -13.21 -76.92
CA ALA A 6 25.15 -12.72 -75.64
C ALA A 6 24.72 -13.69 -74.58
N GLY A 7 25.67 -14.23 -73.83
CA GLY A 7 25.40 -15.09 -72.66
C GLY A 7 25.00 -14.28 -71.44
N LEU A 8 23.90 -14.70 -70.81
CA LEU A 8 23.40 -14.14 -69.53
C LEU A 8 23.98 -14.95 -68.36
N ALA A 9 24.84 -14.33 -67.59
CA ALA A 9 25.37 -14.89 -66.35
C ALA A 9 24.37 -14.64 -65.20
N VAL A 10 23.83 -15.71 -64.61
CA VAL A 10 23.00 -15.65 -63.41
C VAL A 10 23.89 -15.70 -62.19
N LEU A 11 23.98 -14.58 -61.45
CA LEU A 11 24.60 -14.50 -60.12
C LEU A 11 23.55 -14.97 -59.09
N THR A 12 23.71 -16.17 -58.52
CA THR A 12 22.99 -16.61 -57.33
C THR A 12 23.61 -15.98 -56.09
N GLY A 13 22.98 -14.93 -55.54
CA GLY A 13 23.32 -14.36 -54.27
C GLY A 13 22.81 -15.24 -53.11
N MET A 14 23.69 -15.83 -52.34
CA MET A 14 23.36 -16.45 -51.03
C MET A 14 23.09 -15.35 -50.00
N ALA A 15 21.83 -15.17 -49.62
CA ALA A 15 21.48 -14.31 -48.44
C ALA A 15 21.74 -15.11 -47.16
N ALA A 16 22.77 -14.73 -46.42
CA ALA A 16 23.00 -15.23 -45.07
C ALA A 16 21.98 -14.62 -44.11
N ALA A 17 21.03 -15.41 -43.64
CA ALA A 17 20.11 -15.01 -42.58
C ALA A 17 20.83 -14.98 -41.23
N THR A 18 21.22 -13.78 -40.77
CA THR A 18 21.68 -13.56 -39.40
C THR A 18 20.48 -13.60 -38.45
N THR A 19 20.26 -14.74 -37.75
CA THR A 19 19.33 -14.83 -36.64
C THR A 19 19.89 -13.98 -35.47
N LEU A 20 19.33 -12.80 -35.25
CA LEU A 20 19.53 -12.02 -34.00
C LEU A 20 18.89 -12.80 -32.85
N LEU A 21 19.70 -13.50 -32.07
CA LEU A 21 19.30 -14.01 -30.76
C LEU A 21 19.03 -12.79 -29.88
N ALA A 22 17.74 -12.49 -29.64
CA ALA A 22 17.34 -11.50 -28.64
C ALA A 22 17.90 -11.99 -27.28
N PRO A 23 18.53 -11.12 -26.47
CA PRO A 23 18.96 -11.49 -25.14
C PRO A 23 17.72 -11.90 -24.34
N THR A 24 17.67 -13.18 -23.93
CA THR A 24 16.66 -13.64 -22.98
C THR A 24 17.04 -13.01 -21.63
N THR A 25 16.32 -11.97 -21.22
CA THR A 25 16.36 -11.49 -19.85
C THR A 25 16.02 -12.67 -18.94
N PRO A 26 16.86 -13.03 -17.95
CA PRO A 26 16.52 -14.08 -17.01
C PRO A 26 15.19 -13.71 -16.35
N ALA A 27 14.26 -14.67 -16.32
CA ALA A 27 13.02 -14.51 -15.56
C ALA A 27 13.42 -14.24 -14.11
N GLN A 28 13.09 -13.05 -13.59
CA GLN A 28 13.32 -12.75 -12.18
C GLN A 28 12.44 -13.71 -11.37
N ALA A 29 13.06 -14.45 -10.45
CA ALA A 29 12.33 -15.29 -9.53
C ALA A 29 11.49 -14.38 -8.63
N SER A 30 10.16 -14.60 -8.57
CA SER A 30 9.30 -13.88 -7.64
C SER A 30 9.79 -14.13 -6.21
N VAL A 31 9.68 -13.12 -5.34
CA VAL A 31 10.09 -13.22 -3.92
C VAL A 31 9.25 -14.24 -3.15
N GLY A 32 8.17 -14.74 -3.77
CA GLY A 32 7.25 -15.70 -3.16
C GLY A 32 6.39 -15.06 -2.05
N LEU A 33 6.02 -13.79 -2.21
CA LEU A 33 5.11 -13.15 -1.28
C LEU A 33 3.74 -13.82 -1.29
N TYR A 34 3.10 -13.85 -0.13
CA TYR A 34 1.73 -14.29 0.01
C TYR A 34 0.97 -13.37 0.96
N ARG A 35 -0.36 -13.36 0.81
CA ARG A 35 -1.24 -12.56 1.67
C ARG A 35 -1.96 -13.49 2.65
N VAL A 36 -1.99 -13.09 3.93
CA VAL A 36 -2.92 -13.61 4.93
C VAL A 36 -3.98 -12.56 5.24
N ALA A 37 -5.19 -13.00 5.60
CA ALA A 37 -6.32 -12.14 5.88
C ALA A 37 -7.18 -12.73 6.99
N ALA A 38 -7.74 -11.85 7.83
CA ALA A 38 -8.73 -12.21 8.85
C ALA A 38 -9.76 -11.09 8.97
N THR A 39 -11.00 -11.47 9.34
CA THR A 39 -12.13 -10.54 9.51
C THR A 39 -12.66 -10.67 10.95
N SER A 40 -12.94 -9.55 11.60
CA SER A 40 -13.57 -9.52 12.90
C SER A 40 -15.05 -9.94 12.82
N VAL A 41 -15.68 -10.20 13.97
CA VAL A 41 -17.12 -10.43 14.04
C VAL A 41 -17.87 -9.22 13.49
N LEU A 42 -18.97 -9.48 12.76
CA LEU A 42 -19.91 -8.46 12.26
C LEU A 42 -20.94 -8.19 13.38
N ASP A 43 -20.80 -7.09 14.08
CA ASP A 43 -21.71 -6.60 15.10
C ASP A 43 -21.58 -5.07 15.26
N ALA A 44 -22.30 -4.45 16.19
CA ALA A 44 -22.30 -3.01 16.45
C ALA A 44 -21.46 -2.63 17.69
N THR A 45 -20.40 -3.37 18.01
CA THR A 45 -19.48 -2.97 19.10
C THR A 45 -18.61 -1.79 18.70
N ASN A 46 -18.35 -0.85 19.64
CA ASN A 46 -17.71 0.44 19.39
C ASN A 46 -16.26 0.39 18.93
N ALA A 47 -15.56 -0.74 19.15
CA ALA A 47 -14.18 -0.93 18.72
C ALA A 47 -13.90 -2.37 18.37
N LYS A 48 -13.14 -2.60 17.31
CA LYS A 48 -12.74 -3.94 16.87
C LYS A 48 -11.25 -3.99 16.57
N THR A 49 -10.58 -4.94 17.21
CA THR A 49 -9.16 -5.22 16.95
C THR A 49 -9.05 -6.56 16.24
N MET A 50 -8.31 -6.59 15.13
CA MET A 50 -8.05 -7.81 14.38
C MET A 50 -6.54 -7.98 14.16
N PRO A 51 -5.89 -8.90 14.88
CA PRO A 51 -4.53 -9.33 14.61
C PRO A 51 -4.53 -10.42 13.55
N ILE A 52 -3.48 -10.43 12.70
CA ILE A 52 -3.19 -11.50 11.73
C ILE A 52 -1.68 -11.70 11.63
N SER A 53 -1.21 -12.95 11.68
CA SER A 53 0.21 -13.29 11.66
C SER A 53 0.60 -14.00 10.38
N CYS A 54 1.85 -13.80 9.96
CA CYS A 54 2.49 -14.61 8.93
C CYS A 54 2.68 -16.06 9.40
N ASN A 55 2.87 -17.00 8.48
CA ASN A 55 3.06 -18.41 8.82
C ASN A 55 4.46 -18.66 9.40
N GLY A 56 4.54 -19.49 10.41
CA GLY A 56 5.81 -19.97 10.97
C GLY A 56 6.81 -18.85 11.31
N ALA A 57 7.96 -18.81 10.63
CA ALA A 57 9.00 -17.80 10.81
C ALA A 57 9.00 -16.70 9.73
N ASP A 58 7.99 -16.67 8.86
CA ASP A 58 7.87 -15.69 7.80
C ASP A 58 7.60 -14.28 8.36
N GLN A 59 7.97 -13.27 7.59
CA GLN A 59 7.98 -11.89 8.05
C GLN A 59 7.02 -11.00 7.27
N VAL A 60 6.38 -10.09 7.98
CA VAL A 60 5.53 -9.03 7.40
C VAL A 60 6.39 -8.07 6.60
N VAL A 61 6.08 -7.92 5.33
CA VAL A 61 6.64 -6.89 4.42
C VAL A 61 5.63 -5.84 4.03
N GLY A 62 4.33 -6.08 4.30
CA GLY A 62 3.25 -5.13 4.07
C GLY A 62 2.09 -5.32 5.02
N ALA A 63 1.39 -4.24 5.30
CA ALA A 63 0.20 -4.21 6.15
C ALA A 63 -0.96 -3.53 5.42
N GLY A 64 -2.18 -3.97 5.72
CA GLY A 64 -3.39 -3.36 5.20
C GLY A 64 -4.57 -3.60 6.12
N GLY A 65 -5.66 -2.89 5.88
CA GLY A 65 -6.90 -3.01 6.62
C GLY A 65 -8.08 -2.51 5.81
N ARG A 66 -9.28 -2.90 6.23
CA ARG A 66 -10.53 -2.41 5.65
C ARG A 66 -11.63 -2.36 6.70
N ILE A 67 -12.39 -1.27 6.70
CA ILE A 67 -13.66 -1.17 7.41
C ILE A 67 -14.78 -1.62 6.47
N ASN A 68 -15.55 -2.62 6.87
CA ASN A 68 -16.74 -3.08 6.16
C ASN A 68 -17.99 -2.52 6.86
N ASP A 69 -18.93 -2.00 6.07
CA ASP A 69 -20.27 -1.53 6.49
C ASP A 69 -20.31 -0.33 7.46
N GLY A 70 -19.16 0.22 7.87
CA GLY A 70 -19.08 1.34 8.83
C GLY A 70 -19.56 2.71 8.32
N GLN A 71 -20.00 2.84 7.08
CA GLN A 71 -20.69 3.98 6.43
C GLN A 71 -20.09 5.38 6.67
N GLY A 72 -18.82 5.51 7.05
CA GLY A 72 -18.19 6.77 7.43
C GLY A 72 -18.17 7.03 8.93
N ASP A 73 -18.96 6.30 9.72
CA ASP A 73 -19.02 6.45 11.18
C ASP A 73 -17.89 5.71 11.90
N VAL A 74 -17.12 4.87 11.19
CA VAL A 74 -16.02 4.07 11.73
C VAL A 74 -14.69 4.49 11.13
N LEU A 75 -13.70 4.72 11.98
CA LEU A 75 -12.33 5.06 11.62
C LEU A 75 -11.42 3.85 11.75
N MET A 76 -10.51 3.70 10.79
CA MET A 76 -9.37 2.79 10.91
C MET A 76 -8.22 3.55 11.58
N THR A 77 -8.02 3.38 12.89
CA THR A 77 -7.04 4.14 13.67
C THR A 77 -5.69 3.45 13.77
N ARG A 78 -5.61 2.17 13.43
CA ARG A 78 -4.35 1.41 13.44
C ARG A 78 -4.31 0.41 12.30
N VAL A 79 -3.20 0.41 11.60
CA VAL A 79 -2.72 -0.64 10.69
C VAL A 79 -1.23 -0.72 10.93
N TYR A 80 -0.78 -1.62 11.79
CA TYR A 80 0.62 -1.65 12.20
C TYR A 80 1.15 -3.07 12.40
N ALA A 81 2.45 -3.25 12.21
CA ALA A 81 3.12 -4.49 12.51
C ALA A 81 3.75 -4.45 13.92
N ASP A 82 3.89 -5.62 14.53
CA ASP A 82 4.63 -5.79 15.77
C ASP A 82 6.16 -5.58 15.56
N ALA A 83 6.90 -5.48 16.65
CA ALA A 83 8.35 -5.22 16.61
C ALA A 83 9.15 -6.32 15.91
N THR A 84 8.61 -7.53 15.83
CA THR A 84 9.25 -8.69 15.20
C THR A 84 8.90 -8.83 13.71
N LEU A 85 8.02 -7.95 13.19
CA LEU A 85 7.47 -8.05 11.84
C LEU A 85 6.81 -9.40 11.57
N HIS A 86 6.08 -9.93 12.55
CA HIS A 86 5.38 -11.20 12.41
C HIS A 86 3.86 -11.05 12.37
N THR A 87 3.31 -10.05 13.07
CA THR A 87 1.86 -9.84 13.23
C THR A 87 1.48 -8.43 12.79
N VAL A 88 0.44 -8.31 11.94
CA VAL A 88 -0.24 -7.04 11.65
C VAL A 88 -1.47 -6.95 12.54
N THR A 89 -1.71 -5.79 13.13
CA THR A 89 -2.93 -5.49 13.88
C THR A 89 -3.67 -4.32 13.25
N VAL A 90 -4.95 -4.50 13.01
CA VAL A 90 -5.87 -3.44 12.54
C VAL A 90 -6.86 -3.12 13.66
N LEU A 91 -7.09 -1.83 13.92
CA LEU A 91 -8.09 -1.34 14.86
C LEU A 91 -9.05 -0.40 14.15
N GLY A 92 -10.33 -0.74 14.20
CA GLY A 92 -11.45 0.15 13.89
C GLY A 92 -12.09 0.68 15.17
N VAL A 93 -12.51 1.94 15.17
CA VAL A 93 -13.28 2.58 16.26
C VAL A 93 -14.42 3.40 15.69
N GLU A 94 -15.56 3.43 16.37
CA GLU A 94 -16.65 4.33 15.99
C GLU A 94 -16.27 5.79 16.30
N ALA A 95 -16.33 6.64 15.27
CA ALA A 95 -16.25 8.09 15.41
C ALA A 95 -17.60 8.67 15.86
N ASN A 96 -18.66 8.15 15.27
CA ASN A 96 -20.03 8.42 15.66
C ASN A 96 -20.67 7.10 16.09
N ALA A 97 -21.41 7.11 17.18
CA ALA A 97 -22.11 5.90 17.65
C ALA A 97 -23.07 5.40 16.54
N THR A 98 -22.92 4.15 16.16
CA THR A 98 -23.77 3.51 15.16
C THR A 98 -24.36 2.19 15.68
N ASN A 99 -25.62 1.92 15.33
CA ASN A 99 -26.24 0.62 15.55
C ASN A 99 -26.15 -0.31 14.34
N VAL A 100 -25.47 0.14 13.27
CA VAL A 100 -25.23 -0.66 12.07
C VAL A 100 -24.10 -1.64 12.37
N PRO A 101 -24.29 -2.95 12.19
CA PRO A 101 -23.21 -3.92 12.32
C PRO A 101 -22.08 -3.62 11.30
N TRP A 102 -20.86 -3.67 11.77
CA TRP A 102 -19.66 -3.45 10.95
C TRP A 102 -18.56 -4.44 11.33
N SER A 103 -17.55 -4.58 10.48
CA SER A 103 -16.39 -5.43 10.73
C SER A 103 -15.08 -4.80 10.24
N VAL A 104 -13.97 -5.33 10.75
CA VAL A 104 -12.61 -4.96 10.33
C VAL A 104 -11.96 -6.16 9.67
N ASP A 105 -11.39 -5.95 8.49
CA ASP A 105 -10.44 -6.88 7.90
C ASP A 105 -9.01 -6.43 8.24
N ALA A 106 -8.16 -7.41 8.57
CA ALA A 106 -6.72 -7.25 8.66
C ALA A 106 -6.03 -8.01 7.53
N PHE A 107 -5.03 -7.39 6.91
CA PHE A 107 -4.20 -7.99 5.87
C PHE A 107 -2.73 -7.89 6.24
N ALA A 108 -2.00 -8.99 6.12
CA ALA A 108 -0.54 -8.97 6.12
C ALA A 108 -0.03 -9.54 4.79
N VAL A 109 0.92 -8.84 4.18
CA VAL A 109 1.73 -9.39 3.10
C VAL A 109 3.00 -9.93 3.72
N CYS A 110 3.23 -11.22 3.53
CA CYS A 110 4.29 -11.98 4.15
C CYS A 110 5.34 -12.41 3.14
N ALA A 111 6.59 -12.37 3.55
CA ALA A 111 7.73 -12.91 2.80
C ALA A 111 8.27 -14.15 3.53
N PRO A 112 8.70 -15.21 2.82
CA PRO A 112 9.42 -16.31 3.41
C PRO A 112 10.62 -15.83 4.23
N ALA A 113 10.93 -16.53 5.33
CA ALA A 113 12.02 -16.17 6.22
C ALA A 113 13.33 -15.99 5.43
N GLY A 114 13.96 -14.81 5.58
CA GLY A 114 15.21 -14.47 4.87
C GLY A 114 15.06 -14.04 3.41
N ALA A 115 13.87 -14.04 2.83
CA ALA A 115 13.64 -13.59 1.44
C ALA A 115 13.94 -12.10 1.24
N VAL A 116 13.76 -11.28 2.28
CA VAL A 116 14.15 -9.87 2.30
C VAL A 116 15.32 -9.69 3.28
N ALA A 117 16.52 -9.56 2.74
CA ALA A 117 17.72 -9.42 3.56
C ALA A 117 17.69 -8.15 4.42
N GLY A 118 18.04 -8.29 5.70
CA GLY A 118 18.10 -7.18 6.64
C GLY A 118 16.78 -6.44 6.86
N LEU A 119 15.63 -7.14 6.71
CA LEU A 119 14.31 -6.58 7.00
C LEU A 119 14.25 -6.12 8.47
N GLN A 120 13.76 -4.91 8.69
CA GLN A 120 13.64 -4.31 10.02
C GLN A 120 12.49 -3.31 10.05
N LEU A 121 11.93 -3.13 11.24
CA LEU A 121 10.94 -2.09 11.53
C LEU A 121 11.64 -0.78 11.90
N VAL A 122 11.24 0.31 11.24
CA VAL A 122 11.62 1.67 11.62
C VAL A 122 10.35 2.42 12.02
N THR A 123 10.37 3.11 13.16
CA THR A 123 9.21 3.83 13.68
C THR A 123 9.57 5.28 13.99
N THR A 124 8.63 6.17 13.74
CA THR A 124 8.69 7.57 14.17
C THR A 124 7.36 7.94 14.85
N THR A 125 7.43 8.57 16.00
CA THR A 125 6.26 8.99 16.77
C THR A 125 6.21 10.51 16.87
N SER A 126 5.05 11.11 16.64
CA SER A 126 4.82 12.53 16.79
C SER A 126 4.85 12.99 18.24
N VAL A 127 4.92 14.31 18.45
CA VAL A 127 4.71 14.92 19.78
C VAL A 127 3.31 14.58 20.29
N ASN A 128 3.20 14.33 21.61
CA ASN A 128 1.92 14.08 22.27
C ASN A 128 1.24 15.42 22.61
N ASN A 129 0.28 15.83 21.80
CA ASN A 129 -0.57 17.02 22.00
C ASN A 129 -1.88 16.86 21.22
N ALA A 130 -2.78 17.85 21.30
CA ALA A 130 -4.11 17.81 20.66
C ALA A 130 -4.15 18.42 19.23
N LEU A 131 -2.98 18.68 18.60
CA LEU A 131 -2.90 19.28 17.27
C LEU A 131 -2.78 18.21 16.18
N ASP A 132 -3.13 18.58 14.95
CA ASP A 132 -2.92 17.75 13.76
C ASP A 132 -1.49 17.21 13.68
N LYS A 133 -1.35 16.00 13.15
CA LYS A 133 -0.06 15.35 12.92
C LYS A 133 0.18 15.25 11.42
N VAL A 134 0.95 16.18 10.88
CA VAL A 134 1.23 16.27 9.46
C VAL A 134 2.63 15.75 9.16
N GLY A 135 2.74 14.80 8.21
CA GLY A 135 4.00 14.32 7.68
C GLY A 135 4.91 13.62 8.70
N VAL A 136 4.34 12.85 9.63
CA VAL A 136 5.15 12.02 10.55
C VAL A 136 5.84 10.95 9.72
N THR A 137 7.18 11.04 9.56
CA THR A 137 7.93 10.28 8.58
C THR A 137 8.90 9.29 9.22
N ALA A 138 8.77 8.00 8.90
CA ALA A 138 9.73 6.95 9.21
C ALA A 138 10.67 6.76 8.02
N VAL A 139 11.98 6.99 8.22
CA VAL A 139 13.00 6.96 7.16
C VAL A 139 13.82 5.69 7.26
N CYS A 140 13.93 4.95 6.17
CA CYS A 140 14.76 3.76 6.10
C CYS A 140 16.26 4.12 6.20
N PRO A 141 17.07 3.31 6.88
CA PRO A 141 18.52 3.49 6.91
C PRO A 141 19.14 3.51 5.51
N ALA A 142 20.30 4.15 5.39
CA ALA A 142 21.03 4.21 4.13
C ALA A 142 21.23 2.82 3.49
N GLY A 143 20.99 2.74 2.18
CA GLY A 143 21.05 1.49 1.41
C GLY A 143 19.83 0.59 1.54
N LYS A 144 18.82 0.93 2.37
CA LYS A 144 17.55 0.20 2.47
C LYS A 144 16.42 0.94 1.79
N LYS A 145 15.38 0.17 1.42
CA LYS A 145 14.11 0.69 0.91
C LYS A 145 12.94 0.15 1.72
N THR A 146 11.84 0.89 1.70
CA THR A 146 10.59 0.43 2.32
C THR A 146 9.85 -0.53 1.39
N PHE A 147 9.46 -1.67 1.92
CA PHE A 147 8.59 -2.66 1.29
C PHE A 147 7.12 -2.37 1.60
N GLY A 148 6.86 -1.88 2.79
CA GLY A 148 5.55 -1.56 3.29
C GLY A 148 5.62 -0.57 4.45
N GLY A 149 4.48 -0.25 5.00
CA GLY A 149 4.38 0.66 6.12
C GLY A 149 3.09 0.44 6.90
N GLY A 150 2.98 1.20 7.98
CA GLY A 150 1.81 1.21 8.83
C GLY A 150 1.73 2.47 9.67
N TYR A 151 0.63 2.60 10.39
CA TYR A 151 0.43 3.70 11.32
C TYR A 151 -0.35 3.26 12.56
N ARG A 152 -0.23 4.06 13.62
CA ARG A 152 -0.99 3.90 14.85
C ARG A 152 -1.30 5.26 15.46
N ILE A 153 -2.58 5.52 15.73
CA ILE A 153 -3.06 6.68 16.47
C ILE A 153 -3.40 6.21 17.88
N ASP A 154 -2.78 6.82 18.88
CA ASP A 154 -3.00 6.48 20.29
C ASP A 154 -3.61 7.66 21.06
N ASN A 155 -4.58 7.36 21.94
CA ASN A 155 -5.26 8.31 22.85
C ASN A 155 -6.12 9.38 22.16
N ALA A 156 -6.58 9.15 20.92
CA ALA A 156 -7.32 10.14 20.14
C ALA A 156 -8.84 10.20 20.41
N ASN A 157 -9.37 9.41 21.35
CA ASN A 157 -10.80 9.35 21.69
C ASN A 157 -11.73 9.28 20.46
N ALA A 158 -11.32 8.60 19.38
CA ALA A 158 -12.02 8.51 18.10
C ALA A 158 -12.32 9.88 17.42
N ALA A 159 -11.54 10.91 17.71
CA ALA A 159 -11.71 12.26 17.18
C ALA A 159 -10.60 12.67 16.19
N VAL A 160 -9.81 11.68 15.70
CA VAL A 160 -8.68 11.88 14.79
C VAL A 160 -8.77 10.87 13.65
N ALA A 161 -8.71 11.36 12.43
CA ALA A 161 -8.77 10.59 11.21
C ALA A 161 -7.42 10.50 10.52
N ILE A 162 -7.05 9.30 10.02
CA ILE A 162 -5.91 9.13 9.14
C ILE A 162 -6.27 9.61 7.73
N ASP A 163 -5.46 10.53 7.20
CA ASP A 163 -5.64 11.12 5.88
C ASP A 163 -4.61 10.58 4.88
N GLU A 164 -3.46 10.15 5.41
CA GLU A 164 -2.34 9.72 4.60
C GLU A 164 -1.55 8.58 5.24
N LEU A 165 -1.24 7.58 4.43
CA LEU A 165 -0.11 6.66 4.57
C LEU A 165 0.58 6.62 3.21
N ALA A 166 1.69 7.33 3.05
CA ALA A 166 2.33 7.53 1.75
C ALA A 166 3.77 7.06 1.72
N TYR A 167 4.18 6.56 0.55
CA TYR A 167 5.55 6.18 0.22
C TYR A 167 6.20 7.27 -0.62
N THR A 168 7.47 7.57 -0.36
CA THR A 168 8.25 8.42 -1.27
C THR A 168 8.55 7.69 -2.58
N SER A 169 8.69 8.42 -3.68
CA SER A 169 8.98 7.83 -5.00
C SER A 169 10.28 7.02 -5.03
N ALA A 170 11.27 7.39 -4.22
CA ALA A 170 12.51 6.66 -4.04
C ALA A 170 12.38 5.44 -3.11
N LEU A 171 11.21 5.21 -2.51
CA LEU A 171 10.97 4.17 -1.50
C LEU A 171 11.92 4.26 -0.30
N GLY A 172 12.39 5.48 0.03
CA GLY A 172 13.29 5.71 1.16
C GLY A 172 12.58 5.94 2.50
N SER A 173 11.28 6.21 2.47
CA SER A 173 10.50 6.52 3.68
C SER A 173 9.01 6.30 3.50
N VAL A 174 8.32 6.21 4.64
CA VAL A 174 6.85 6.22 4.77
C VAL A 174 6.47 7.43 5.60
N SER A 175 5.42 8.15 5.19
CA SER A 175 4.85 9.30 5.87
C SER A 175 3.40 9.03 6.22
N SER A 176 2.95 9.51 7.37
CA SER A 176 1.53 9.49 7.76
C SER A 176 1.07 10.87 8.19
N THR A 177 -0.18 11.19 7.86
CA THR A 177 -0.85 12.43 8.26
C THR A 177 -2.19 12.08 8.92
N ALA A 178 -2.48 12.69 10.05
CA ALA A 178 -3.75 12.54 10.75
C ALA A 178 -4.30 13.89 11.18
N TYR A 179 -5.58 14.13 10.90
CA TYR A 179 -6.27 15.38 11.22
C TYR A 179 -7.29 15.20 12.32
N VAL A 180 -7.40 16.23 13.15
CA VAL A 180 -8.42 16.35 14.19
C VAL A 180 -9.72 16.83 13.58
N PHE A 181 -10.84 16.15 13.87
CA PHE A 181 -12.19 16.57 13.48
C PHE A 181 -13.14 16.74 14.68
N GLY A 182 -12.69 16.39 15.89
CA GLY A 182 -13.44 16.49 17.15
C GLY A 182 -12.57 17.00 18.28
N ALA A 183 -12.79 16.51 19.50
CA ALA A 183 -12.02 16.84 20.69
C ALA A 183 -11.15 15.65 21.14
N PRO A 184 -9.95 15.47 20.58
CA PRO A 184 -9.18 14.23 20.77
C PRO A 184 -8.51 14.09 22.13
N GLY A 185 -8.31 15.20 22.87
CA GLY A 185 -7.31 15.26 23.92
C GLY A 185 -5.89 15.21 23.34
N ASN A 186 -4.89 14.94 24.18
CA ASN A 186 -3.51 14.75 23.70
C ASN A 186 -3.38 13.33 23.10
N PHE A 187 -2.84 13.26 21.88
CA PHE A 187 -2.63 12.01 21.18
C PHE A 187 -1.28 11.96 20.45
N THR A 188 -0.88 10.78 20.02
CA THR A 188 0.29 10.59 19.16
C THR A 188 -0.11 9.87 17.89
N LEU A 189 0.60 10.18 16.79
CA LEU A 189 0.64 9.41 15.56
C LEU A 189 2.01 8.73 15.47
N GLN A 190 2.03 7.41 15.37
CA GLN A 190 3.22 6.65 15.04
C GLN A 190 3.14 6.19 13.59
N THR A 191 4.21 6.40 12.83
CA THR A 191 4.41 5.90 11.48
C THR A 191 5.43 4.79 11.49
N GLN A 192 5.20 3.74 10.72
CA GLN A 192 6.09 2.59 10.55
C GLN A 192 6.55 2.47 9.10
N ALA A 193 7.82 2.15 8.88
CA ALA A 193 8.39 1.71 7.62
C ALA A 193 9.02 0.32 7.79
N PHE A 194 8.68 -0.62 6.89
CA PHE A 194 9.26 -1.97 6.86
C PHE A 194 10.42 -1.94 5.87
N CYS A 195 11.63 -1.76 6.40
CA CYS A 195 12.83 -1.46 5.62
C CYS A 195 13.70 -2.69 5.41
N GLY A 196 14.10 -2.96 4.17
CA GLY A 196 14.97 -4.08 3.81
C GLY A 196 15.94 -3.73 2.71
N THR A 197 16.87 -4.63 2.42
CA THR A 197 17.76 -4.51 1.25
C THR A 197 16.89 -4.47 -0.01
N PRO A 198 17.09 -3.50 -0.92
CA PRO A 198 16.26 -3.39 -2.11
C PRO A 198 16.39 -4.61 -3.01
N LEU A 199 15.25 -5.04 -3.57
CA LEU A 199 15.17 -6.07 -4.60
C LEU A 199 15.31 -5.44 -5.99
N PRO A 200 15.72 -6.19 -7.02
CA PRO A 200 16.05 -5.65 -8.34
C PRO A 200 14.90 -4.85 -9.01
N ALA A 201 13.66 -5.31 -8.87
CA ALA A 201 12.51 -4.72 -9.56
C ALA A 201 11.56 -3.94 -8.62
N MET A 202 12.11 -3.30 -7.57
CA MET A 202 11.28 -2.48 -6.69
C MET A 202 10.81 -1.20 -7.39
N ALA A 203 9.49 -0.98 -7.40
CA ALA A 203 8.86 0.19 -7.98
C ALA A 203 7.65 0.66 -7.16
N LEU A 204 7.40 1.97 -7.15
CA LEU A 204 6.16 2.56 -6.68
C LEU A 204 5.23 2.73 -7.88
N THR A 205 4.00 2.22 -7.79
CA THR A 205 2.92 2.48 -8.74
C THR A 205 1.79 3.21 -8.06
N GLU A 206 1.10 4.08 -8.80
CA GLU A 206 0.07 4.95 -8.26
C GLU A 206 -1.14 5.03 -9.20
N ALA A 207 -2.32 5.24 -8.62
CA ALA A 207 -3.53 5.62 -9.32
C ALA A 207 -4.31 6.63 -8.49
N THR A 208 -5.04 7.53 -9.16
CA THR A 208 -5.80 8.59 -8.50
C THR A 208 -7.24 8.56 -8.99
N SER A 209 -8.21 8.66 -8.07
CA SER A 209 -9.63 8.77 -8.40
C SER A 209 -9.96 10.15 -8.98
N ALA A 210 -11.14 10.31 -9.57
CA ALA A 210 -11.61 11.61 -10.06
C ALA A 210 -11.67 12.65 -8.92
N PHE A 211 -11.27 13.88 -9.21
CA PHE A 211 -11.37 15.02 -8.29
C PHE A 211 -12.77 15.66 -8.41
N ASN A 212 -13.68 15.28 -7.51
CA ASN A 212 -15.07 15.76 -7.46
C ASN A 212 -15.62 15.60 -6.03
N ALA A 213 -16.90 15.94 -5.80
CA ALA A 213 -17.55 15.85 -4.49
C ALA A 213 -18.25 14.50 -4.22
N ASN A 214 -18.10 13.49 -5.09
CA ASN A 214 -18.73 12.19 -4.86
C ASN A 214 -18.00 11.41 -3.78
N ALA A 215 -18.75 10.74 -2.90
CA ALA A 215 -18.24 9.86 -1.84
C ALA A 215 -19.06 8.54 -1.78
N PRO A 216 -18.46 7.40 -1.33
CA PRO A 216 -17.03 7.20 -1.09
C PRO A 216 -16.23 7.16 -2.39
N LYS A 217 -14.89 7.27 -2.28
CA LYS A 217 -13.99 7.10 -3.42
C LYS A 217 -13.11 5.88 -3.21
N SER A 218 -13.06 5.04 -4.23
CA SER A 218 -12.15 3.90 -4.28
C SER A 218 -11.33 3.95 -5.57
N VAL A 219 -10.08 3.54 -5.50
CA VAL A 219 -9.17 3.44 -6.64
C VAL A 219 -8.24 2.24 -6.50
N THR A 220 -8.06 1.53 -7.62
CA THR A 220 -7.14 0.39 -7.71
C THR A 220 -5.91 0.82 -8.50
N THR A 221 -4.73 0.45 -8.02
CA THR A 221 -3.45 0.70 -8.70
C THR A 221 -3.33 -0.10 -9.99
N PRO A 222 -2.46 0.31 -10.93
CA PRO A 222 -2.06 -0.54 -12.05
C PRO A 222 -1.45 -1.87 -11.57
N VAL A 223 -1.48 -2.89 -12.42
CA VAL A 223 -0.86 -4.19 -12.14
C VAL A 223 0.65 -4.03 -12.01
N CYS A 224 1.27 -4.69 -11.04
CA CYS A 224 2.73 -4.77 -10.93
C CYS A 224 3.35 -5.35 -12.21
N ALA A 225 4.56 -4.97 -12.54
CA ALA A 225 5.29 -5.54 -13.68
C ALA A 225 5.35 -7.08 -13.59
N ALA A 226 5.43 -7.75 -14.74
CA ALA A 226 5.50 -9.21 -14.79
C ALA A 226 6.63 -9.76 -13.89
N GLY A 227 6.30 -10.73 -13.05
CA GLY A 227 7.23 -11.32 -12.07
C GLY A 227 7.33 -10.55 -10.75
N SER A 228 6.70 -9.36 -10.64
CA SER A 228 6.65 -8.59 -9.39
C SER A 228 5.31 -8.76 -8.66
N GLN A 229 5.34 -8.59 -7.34
CA GLN A 229 4.20 -8.72 -6.44
C GLN A 229 4.04 -7.46 -5.56
N THR A 230 2.82 -7.18 -5.14
CA THR A 230 2.50 -6.13 -4.17
C THR A 230 3.09 -6.47 -2.80
N ALA A 231 3.97 -5.64 -2.29
CA ALA A 231 4.43 -5.69 -0.90
C ALA A 231 3.64 -4.70 -0.04
N GLY A 232 3.67 -3.40 -0.35
CA GLY A 232 3.06 -2.36 0.44
C GLY A 232 1.88 -1.66 -0.24
N VAL A 233 0.96 -1.13 0.56
CA VAL A 233 -0.20 -0.34 0.11
C VAL A 233 -0.25 0.96 0.89
N GLY A 234 -0.46 2.07 0.19
CA GLY A 234 -0.65 3.40 0.75
C GLY A 234 -1.87 4.11 0.19
N ALA A 235 -2.26 5.17 0.84
CA ALA A 235 -3.35 6.05 0.43
C ALA A 235 -3.05 7.50 0.80
N VAL A 236 -3.47 8.43 -0.05
CA VAL A 236 -3.44 9.89 0.21
C VAL A 236 -4.79 10.47 -0.15
N LEU A 237 -5.43 11.14 0.78
CA LEU A 237 -6.62 11.95 0.52
C LEU A 237 -6.18 13.37 0.20
N THR A 238 -6.69 13.94 -0.88
CA THR A 238 -6.38 15.32 -1.28
C THR A 238 -7.66 16.14 -1.33
N GLY A 239 -7.65 17.26 -0.62
CA GLY A 239 -8.78 18.19 -0.56
C GLY A 239 -9.80 17.90 0.55
N LEU A 240 -9.59 16.87 1.39
CA LEU A 240 -10.56 16.41 2.40
C LEU A 240 -10.11 16.69 3.85
N THR A 241 -9.11 17.51 4.07
CA THR A 241 -8.44 17.80 5.35
C THR A 241 -9.38 17.77 6.56
N GLY A 242 -9.27 16.74 7.41
CA GLY A 242 -10.09 16.56 8.62
C GLY A 242 -11.56 16.17 8.39
N ALA A 243 -12.05 16.19 7.15
CA ALA A 243 -13.44 15.82 6.84
C ALA A 243 -13.60 14.36 6.41
N GLY A 244 -12.51 13.63 6.23
CA GLY A 244 -12.53 12.22 5.80
C GLY A 244 -11.43 11.36 6.39
N SER A 245 -11.47 10.09 6.07
CA SER A 245 -10.50 9.09 6.52
C SER A 245 -10.22 8.05 5.46
N VAL A 246 -9.01 7.50 5.48
CA VAL A 246 -8.69 6.25 4.78
C VAL A 246 -9.47 5.11 5.44
N ALA A 247 -10.32 4.44 4.65
CA ALA A 247 -11.18 3.33 5.09
C ALA A 247 -10.68 1.96 4.59
N THR A 248 -9.85 1.95 3.54
CA THR A 248 -9.30 0.72 2.96
C THR A 248 -7.85 0.93 2.53
N LEU A 249 -7.00 -0.02 2.91
CA LEU A 249 -5.66 -0.27 2.40
C LEU A 249 -5.62 -1.77 2.09
N LEU A 250 -5.91 -2.16 0.85
CA LEU A 250 -6.14 -3.55 0.48
C LEU A 250 -5.11 -4.04 -0.54
N PRO A 251 -4.11 -4.85 -0.15
CA PRO A 251 -3.39 -5.67 -1.11
C PRO A 251 -4.35 -6.74 -1.65
N LYS A 252 -4.55 -6.81 -2.98
CA LYS A 252 -5.47 -7.80 -3.57
C LYS A 252 -4.95 -9.24 -3.37
N PRO A 253 -5.81 -10.27 -3.41
CA PRO A 253 -5.40 -11.66 -3.16
C PRO A 253 -4.28 -12.17 -4.05
N ALA A 254 -4.24 -11.76 -5.31
CA ALA A 254 -3.20 -12.16 -6.28
C ALA A 254 -1.87 -11.42 -6.06
N LEU A 255 -1.83 -10.39 -5.19
CA LEU A 255 -0.69 -9.50 -4.97
C LEU A 255 -0.17 -8.84 -6.27
N ASP A 256 -1.05 -8.58 -7.21
CA ASP A 256 -0.76 -7.90 -8.48
C ASP A 256 -1.18 -6.43 -8.46
N THR A 257 -2.20 -6.09 -7.67
CA THR A 257 -2.77 -4.76 -7.53
C THR A 257 -3.08 -4.45 -6.07
N ALA A 258 -3.29 -3.18 -5.76
CA ALA A 258 -3.78 -2.69 -4.47
C ALA A 258 -4.97 -1.76 -4.65
N GLU A 259 -5.79 -1.64 -3.61
CA GLU A 259 -6.92 -0.73 -3.57
C GLU A 259 -6.85 0.15 -2.34
N ALA A 260 -7.13 1.44 -2.52
CA ALA A 260 -7.36 2.37 -1.44
C ALA A 260 -8.76 2.99 -1.55
N THR A 261 -9.42 3.17 -0.41
CA THR A 261 -10.71 3.84 -0.31
C THR A 261 -10.65 4.93 0.74
N GLY A 262 -11.13 6.13 0.36
CA GLY A 262 -11.41 7.22 1.29
C GLY A 262 -12.92 7.36 1.51
N ARG A 263 -13.30 7.77 2.71
CA ARG A 263 -14.68 8.09 3.09
C ARG A 263 -14.76 9.42 3.80
N GLU A 264 -15.87 10.12 3.62
CA GLU A 264 -16.20 11.29 4.42
C GLU A 264 -16.66 10.82 5.81
N ILE A 265 -16.18 11.51 6.85
CA ILE A 265 -16.60 11.34 8.25
C ILE A 265 -17.68 12.36 8.58
N VAL A 266 -17.55 13.55 8.00
CA VAL A 266 -18.54 14.62 8.04
C VAL A 266 -18.88 15.00 6.61
N ALA A 267 -20.13 15.44 6.37
CA ALA A 267 -20.57 15.84 5.04
C ALA A 267 -19.64 16.92 4.46
N PHE A 268 -19.14 16.69 3.25
CA PHE A 268 -18.17 17.56 2.59
C PHE A 268 -18.56 17.84 1.14
N ALA A 269 -18.85 19.11 0.83
CA ALA A 269 -19.40 19.51 -0.47
C ALA A 269 -18.32 19.86 -1.52
N ALA A 270 -17.06 20.04 -1.12
CA ALA A 270 -16.00 20.39 -2.04
C ALA A 270 -15.42 19.14 -2.74
N ALA A 271 -14.70 19.36 -3.84
CA ALA A 271 -14.05 18.28 -4.57
C ALA A 271 -12.83 17.74 -3.82
N TRP A 272 -12.64 16.45 -3.87
CA TRP A 272 -11.51 15.72 -3.29
C TRP A 272 -11.19 14.46 -4.10
N ASN A 273 -10.07 13.82 -3.84
CA ASN A 273 -9.74 12.53 -4.43
C ASN A 273 -8.95 11.62 -3.47
N VAL A 274 -8.83 10.37 -3.88
CA VAL A 274 -7.95 9.36 -3.28
C VAL A 274 -6.87 9.00 -4.27
N ARG A 275 -5.62 9.00 -3.82
CA ARG A 275 -4.50 8.40 -4.53
C ARG A 275 -4.10 7.11 -3.80
N ALA A 276 -4.22 5.97 -4.48
CA ALA A 276 -3.67 4.70 -4.02
C ALA A 276 -2.21 4.59 -4.43
N GLN A 277 -1.39 4.07 -3.56
CA GLN A 277 0.01 3.74 -3.80
C GLN A 277 0.25 2.25 -3.56
N GLN A 278 1.15 1.67 -4.34
CA GLN A 278 1.52 0.26 -4.27
C GLN A 278 3.03 0.13 -4.43
N VAL A 279 3.67 -0.59 -3.52
CA VAL A 279 5.07 -1.00 -3.66
C VAL A 279 5.11 -2.36 -4.32
N CYS A 280 5.60 -2.42 -5.56
CA CYS A 280 5.83 -3.66 -6.30
C CYS A 280 7.27 -4.13 -6.07
N VAL A 281 7.47 -5.44 -5.88
CA VAL A 281 8.78 -6.08 -5.67
C VAL A 281 8.86 -7.38 -6.45
N GLY A 282 10.04 -7.68 -7.03
CA GLY A 282 10.26 -8.89 -7.83
C GLY A 282 11.73 -9.34 -7.82
#